data_a29813182bb197edb27bee94409be43a
#
_entry.id   a29813182bb197edb27bee94409be43a
#
_cell.length_a   1.000
_cell.length_b   1.000
_cell.length_c   1.000
_cell.angle_alpha   90.00
_cell.angle_beta   90.00
_cell.angle_gamma   90.00
#
_symmetry.space_group_name_H-M   'P 1'
#
loop_
_entity.id
_entity.type
_entity.pdbx_description
1 polymer ?
#
loop_
_entity_poly.entity_id
_entity_poly.type
_entity_poly.pdbx_seq_one_letter_code
_entity_poly.pdbx_strand_id
1 'polypeptide(L)'
;MKTAAILLIVLVLAVGGVIGYGLFNSSLQVVGKGLQCFPAKDRAMEFETLRIAVEQKSLIGTVLQSGNLGPASDYSYYMYTLRIQNPGLVDAQMVELQIAPLQQDVLFYGDAGEITIPAGETRDIWCVLLTRGEPHAVREIYITYYLWGHPQEVKFTYDNTI
;
A
#
# COMPACT_ATOMS: atom_id res chain seq x y z
N MET A 1 50.71 15.95 -4.28
CA MET A 1 50.10 14.90 -3.42
C MET A 1 49.04 15.46 -2.44
N LYS A 2 49.30 16.56 -1.71
CA LYS A 2 48.31 17.13 -0.74
C LYS A 2 47.00 17.60 -1.41
N THR A 3 47.08 18.27 -2.57
CA THR A 3 45.89 18.73 -3.33
C THR A 3 45.05 17.59 -3.86
N ALA A 4 45.63 16.49 -4.33
CA ALA A 4 44.90 15.32 -4.78
C ALA A 4 44.15 14.61 -3.61
N ALA A 5 44.79 14.55 -2.42
CA ALA A 5 44.14 14.00 -1.23
C ALA A 5 42.93 14.84 -0.78
N ILE A 6 43.07 16.18 -0.81
CA ILE A 6 41.97 17.10 -0.48
C ILE A 6 40.80 16.93 -1.45
N LEU A 7 41.07 16.86 -2.76
CA LEU A 7 40.04 16.65 -3.79
C LEU A 7 39.34 15.32 -3.60
N LEU A 8 40.05 14.25 -3.24
CA LEU A 8 39.44 12.95 -2.97
C LEU A 8 38.50 13.00 -1.75
N ILE A 9 38.93 13.65 -0.66
CA ILE A 9 38.11 13.80 0.55
C ILE A 9 36.83 14.59 0.23
N VAL A 10 36.92 15.70 -0.50
CA VAL A 10 35.78 16.50 -0.91
C VAL A 10 34.82 15.68 -1.77
N LEU A 11 35.34 14.89 -2.71
CA LEU A 11 34.53 14.01 -3.55
C LEU A 11 33.77 12.96 -2.71
N VAL A 12 34.47 12.29 -1.78
CA VAL A 12 33.85 11.29 -0.89
C VAL A 12 32.77 11.92 0.00
N LEU A 13 33.01 13.10 0.54
CA LEU A 13 32.01 13.82 1.34
C LEU A 13 30.81 14.26 0.49
N ALA A 14 31.04 14.73 -0.74
CA ALA A 14 29.96 15.09 -1.65
C ALA A 14 29.08 13.88 -2.03
N VAL A 15 29.72 12.76 -2.40
CA VAL A 15 29.00 11.51 -2.72
C VAL A 15 28.26 10.97 -1.50
N GLY A 16 28.92 10.95 -0.32
CA GLY A 16 28.30 10.55 0.93
C GLY A 16 27.13 11.45 1.33
N GLY A 17 27.23 12.75 1.08
CA GLY A 17 26.16 13.71 1.32
C GLY A 17 24.94 13.50 0.40
N VAL A 18 25.18 13.23 -0.89
CA VAL A 18 24.10 12.94 -1.85
C VAL A 18 23.38 11.62 -1.49
N ILE A 19 24.15 10.57 -1.17
CA ILE A 19 23.57 9.28 -0.75
C ILE A 19 22.80 9.46 0.56
N GLY A 20 23.38 10.14 1.55
CA GLY A 20 22.72 10.42 2.82
C GLY A 20 21.43 11.20 2.63
N TYR A 21 21.45 12.28 1.87
CA TYR A 21 20.27 13.07 1.55
C TYR A 21 19.20 12.22 0.84
N GLY A 22 19.58 11.40 -0.14
CA GLY A 22 18.67 10.50 -0.84
C GLY A 22 18.00 9.47 0.07
N LEU A 23 18.73 8.95 1.05
CA LEU A 23 18.20 7.98 2.02
C LEU A 23 17.25 8.63 3.04
N PHE A 24 17.56 9.84 3.52
CA PHE A 24 16.76 10.52 4.52
C PHE A 24 15.52 11.23 3.96
N ASN A 25 15.49 11.57 2.68
CA ASN A 25 14.41 12.37 2.07
C ASN A 25 13.55 11.58 1.08
N SER A 26 13.60 10.27 1.10
CA SER A 26 12.99 9.39 0.09
C SER A 26 11.73 8.67 0.56
N SER A 27 11.04 9.17 1.61
CA SER A 27 9.75 8.57 1.98
C SER A 27 8.70 8.82 0.90
N LEU A 28 7.97 7.75 0.55
CA LEU A 28 6.83 7.83 -0.36
C LEU A 28 5.78 8.80 0.19
N GLN A 29 5.15 9.54 -0.71
CA GLN A 29 4.14 10.54 -0.36
C GLN A 29 2.79 10.16 -0.99
N VAL A 30 1.72 10.19 -0.19
CA VAL A 30 0.36 10.06 -0.71
C VAL A 30 -0.10 11.43 -1.20
N VAL A 31 -0.23 11.57 -2.51
CA VAL A 31 -0.60 12.83 -3.18
C VAL A 31 -2.06 12.83 -3.65
N GLY A 32 -2.75 11.71 -3.55
CA GLY A 32 -4.16 11.58 -3.87
C GLY A 32 -4.78 10.37 -3.20
N LYS A 33 -6.08 10.43 -2.92
CA LYS A 33 -6.83 9.35 -2.32
C LYS A 33 -8.21 9.22 -2.98
N GLY A 34 -8.71 7.99 -3.11
CA GLY A 34 -10.05 7.68 -3.59
C GLY A 34 -10.64 6.53 -2.79
N LEU A 35 -11.94 6.56 -2.58
CA LEU A 35 -12.71 5.48 -1.98
C LEU A 35 -13.94 5.20 -2.84
N GLN A 36 -14.14 3.96 -3.17
CA GLN A 36 -15.37 3.47 -3.77
C GLN A 36 -15.97 2.42 -2.84
N CYS A 37 -17.27 2.52 -2.62
CA CYS A 37 -18.02 1.57 -1.80
C CYS A 37 -19.16 1.00 -2.62
N PHE A 38 -19.31 -0.32 -2.57
CA PHE A 38 -20.45 -0.99 -3.18
C PHE A 38 -20.92 -2.18 -2.34
N PRO A 39 -22.25 -2.36 -2.18
CA PRO A 39 -22.78 -3.55 -1.54
C PRO A 39 -22.35 -4.81 -2.31
N ALA A 40 -21.95 -5.86 -1.60
CA ALA A 40 -21.50 -7.08 -2.26
C ALA A 40 -22.61 -7.79 -3.06
N LYS A 41 -23.87 -7.56 -2.69
CA LYS A 41 -25.05 -8.05 -3.44
C LYS A 41 -25.10 -7.52 -4.88
N ASP A 42 -24.59 -6.28 -5.13
CA ASP A 42 -24.59 -5.66 -6.45
C ASP A 42 -23.51 -6.25 -7.36
N ARG A 43 -22.57 -7.01 -6.78
CA ARG A 43 -21.51 -7.75 -7.43
C ARG A 43 -21.52 -9.24 -7.05
N ALA A 44 -22.71 -9.84 -7.11
CA ALA A 44 -22.93 -11.19 -6.62
C ALA A 44 -21.99 -12.24 -7.26
N MET A 45 -21.67 -12.11 -8.54
CA MET A 45 -20.77 -13.04 -9.23
C MET A 45 -19.32 -12.93 -8.71
N GLU A 46 -18.83 -11.70 -8.49
CA GLU A 46 -17.51 -11.45 -7.90
C GLU A 46 -17.44 -11.98 -6.47
N PHE A 47 -18.50 -11.75 -5.68
CA PHE A 47 -18.60 -12.25 -4.32
C PHE A 47 -18.60 -13.78 -4.26
N GLU A 48 -19.32 -14.45 -5.16
CA GLU A 48 -19.34 -15.91 -5.22
C GLU A 48 -17.98 -16.49 -5.60
N THR A 49 -17.28 -15.87 -6.56
CA THR A 49 -15.92 -16.26 -6.92
C THR A 49 -14.98 -16.11 -5.72
N LEU A 50 -15.11 -15.02 -4.99
CA LEU A 50 -14.34 -14.75 -3.78
C LEU A 50 -14.62 -15.77 -2.68
N ARG A 51 -15.90 -16.11 -2.48
CA ARG A 51 -16.32 -17.12 -1.51
C ARG A 51 -15.70 -18.47 -1.81
N ILE A 52 -15.74 -18.90 -3.07
CA ILE A 52 -15.12 -20.15 -3.52
C ILE A 52 -13.60 -20.11 -3.29
N ALA A 53 -12.94 -18.99 -3.60
CA ALA A 53 -11.51 -18.84 -3.39
C ALA A 53 -11.11 -18.93 -1.90
N VAL A 54 -11.92 -18.37 -1.01
CA VAL A 54 -11.72 -18.47 0.44
C VAL A 54 -11.90 -19.92 0.92
N GLU A 55 -12.99 -20.60 0.49
CA GLU A 55 -13.26 -22.00 0.83
C GLU A 55 -12.15 -22.94 0.34
N GLN A 56 -11.63 -22.71 -0.85
CA GLN A 56 -10.54 -23.50 -1.45
C GLN A 56 -9.14 -23.08 -0.98
N LYS A 57 -9.03 -22.05 -0.13
CA LYS A 57 -7.74 -21.46 0.31
C LYS A 57 -6.85 -21.01 -0.86
N SER A 58 -7.47 -20.56 -1.95
CA SER A 58 -6.79 -20.10 -3.17
C SER A 58 -6.82 -18.57 -3.32
N LEU A 59 -7.33 -17.85 -2.31
CA LEU A 59 -7.38 -16.39 -2.31
C LEU A 59 -5.94 -15.81 -2.32
N ILE A 60 -5.67 -14.93 -3.27
CA ILE A 60 -4.49 -14.07 -3.24
C ILE A 60 -4.87 -12.83 -2.41
N GLY A 61 -4.54 -12.85 -1.13
CA GLY A 61 -4.93 -11.82 -0.17
C GLY A 61 -4.89 -12.37 1.26
N THR A 62 -5.37 -11.57 2.19
CA THR A 62 -5.38 -11.91 3.62
C THR A 62 -6.81 -12.14 4.09
N VAL A 63 -7.08 -13.32 4.62
CA VAL A 63 -8.33 -13.63 5.33
C VAL A 63 -8.17 -13.19 6.79
N LEU A 64 -8.93 -12.18 7.20
CA LEU A 64 -8.84 -11.57 8.53
C LEU A 64 -9.72 -12.30 9.55
N GLN A 65 -10.85 -12.84 9.09
CA GLN A 65 -11.74 -13.65 9.94
C GLN A 65 -11.85 -15.07 9.38
N SER A 66 -11.57 -16.04 10.23
CA SER A 66 -11.76 -17.46 9.90
C SER A 66 -13.24 -17.82 9.86
N GLY A 67 -13.65 -18.53 8.83
CA GLY A 67 -15.03 -19.04 8.67
C GLY A 67 -15.53 -18.88 7.25
N ASN A 68 -16.67 -19.52 6.97
CA ASN A 68 -17.32 -19.38 5.67
C ASN A 68 -17.99 -18.02 5.54
N LEU A 69 -17.90 -17.42 4.36
CA LEU A 69 -18.63 -16.20 4.06
C LEU A 69 -20.14 -16.49 4.04
N GLY A 70 -20.91 -15.63 4.72
CA GLY A 70 -22.38 -15.65 4.71
C GLY A 70 -22.95 -15.12 3.37
N PRO A 71 -24.23 -14.73 3.34
CA PRO A 71 -24.85 -14.19 2.14
C PRO A 71 -24.26 -12.82 1.76
N ALA A 72 -24.19 -12.53 0.46
CA ALA A 72 -23.62 -11.27 -0.05
C ALA A 72 -24.28 -10.00 0.51
N SER A 73 -25.54 -10.10 0.96
CA SER A 73 -26.28 -8.99 1.57
C SER A 73 -25.64 -8.42 2.83
N ASP A 74 -24.82 -9.22 3.51
CA ASP A 74 -24.23 -8.87 4.81
C ASP A 74 -22.91 -8.14 4.67
N TYR A 75 -22.42 -7.96 3.44
CA TYR A 75 -21.08 -7.44 3.16
C TYR A 75 -21.09 -6.25 2.22
N SER A 76 -20.05 -5.43 2.35
CA SER A 76 -19.73 -4.34 1.44
C SER A 76 -18.26 -4.37 1.07
N TYR A 77 -17.97 -4.02 -0.19
CA TYR A 77 -16.64 -3.80 -0.70
C TYR A 77 -16.24 -2.34 -0.53
N TYR A 78 -15.05 -2.12 -0.02
CA TYR A 78 -14.40 -0.81 0.06
C TYR A 78 -13.11 -0.86 -0.73
N MET A 79 -13.09 -0.21 -1.88
CA MET A 79 -11.89 -0.09 -2.71
C MET A 79 -11.20 1.24 -2.44
N TYR A 80 -10.05 1.16 -1.81
CA TYR A 80 -9.16 2.29 -1.58
C TYR A 80 -8.19 2.40 -2.74
N THR A 81 -8.06 3.59 -3.29
CA THR A 81 -7.05 3.93 -4.30
C THR A 81 -6.18 5.05 -3.74
N LEU A 82 -4.88 4.82 -3.67
CA LEU A 82 -3.91 5.81 -3.25
C LEU A 82 -3.01 6.17 -4.43
N ARG A 83 -2.88 7.46 -4.69
CA ARG A 83 -1.89 8.00 -5.61
C ARG A 83 -0.63 8.29 -4.83
N ILE A 84 0.41 7.51 -5.10
CA ILE A 84 1.66 7.53 -4.35
C ILE A 84 2.76 8.07 -5.26
N GLN A 85 3.46 9.10 -4.77
CA GLN A 85 4.61 9.69 -5.43
C GLN A 85 5.90 9.23 -4.73
N ASN A 86 6.90 8.89 -5.53
CA ASN A 86 8.26 8.67 -5.08
C ASN A 86 9.08 9.95 -5.35
N PRO A 87 9.27 10.84 -4.37
CA PRO A 87 10.07 12.06 -4.56
C PRO A 87 11.57 11.78 -4.47
N GLY A 88 11.96 10.54 -4.19
CA GLY A 88 13.35 10.12 -4.00
C GLY A 88 14.14 10.03 -5.31
N LEU A 89 15.43 9.73 -5.17
CA LEU A 89 16.37 9.53 -6.29
C LEU A 89 16.52 8.06 -6.67
N VAL A 90 15.78 7.16 -6.00
CA VAL A 90 15.88 5.71 -6.15
C VAL A 90 14.49 5.14 -6.29
N ASP A 91 14.38 4.06 -7.06
CA ASP A 91 13.12 3.35 -7.23
C ASP A 91 12.67 2.73 -5.90
N ALA A 92 11.41 2.95 -5.56
CA ALA A 92 10.73 2.24 -4.48
C ALA A 92 10.24 0.90 -5.02
N GLN A 93 10.78 -0.19 -4.50
CA GLN A 93 10.51 -1.54 -4.96
C GLN A 93 9.55 -2.26 -4.01
N MET A 94 8.82 -3.25 -4.50
CA MET A 94 7.91 -4.10 -3.71
C MET A 94 6.94 -3.26 -2.87
N VAL A 95 6.35 -2.23 -3.49
CA VAL A 95 5.41 -1.35 -2.80
C VAL A 95 4.11 -2.11 -2.57
N GLU A 96 3.68 -2.18 -1.33
CA GLU A 96 2.49 -2.89 -0.89
C GLU A 96 1.65 -2.01 0.03
N LEU A 97 0.32 -2.09 -0.12
CA LEU A 97 -0.62 -1.46 0.79
C LEU A 97 -1.13 -2.49 1.79
N GLN A 98 -1.14 -2.12 3.06
CA GLN A 98 -1.73 -2.90 4.13
C GLN A 98 -2.69 -2.03 4.93
N ILE A 99 -3.88 -2.55 5.24
CA ILE A 99 -4.86 -1.84 6.07
C ILE A 99 -4.82 -2.44 7.47
N ALA A 100 -4.79 -1.59 8.51
CA ALA A 100 -4.98 -2.04 9.88
C ALA A 100 -6.38 -2.66 10.02
N PRO A 101 -6.48 -3.97 10.35
CA PRO A 101 -7.76 -4.66 10.38
C PRO A 101 -8.60 -4.20 11.58
N LEU A 102 -9.91 -4.10 11.37
CA LEU A 102 -10.89 -3.86 12.41
C LEU A 102 -11.80 -5.08 12.59
N GLN A 103 -12.56 -5.12 13.67
CA GLN A 103 -13.34 -6.31 14.05
C GLN A 103 -14.36 -6.78 12.98
N GLN A 104 -14.89 -5.85 12.17
CA GLN A 104 -15.84 -6.18 11.10
C GLN A 104 -15.20 -6.56 9.77
N ASP A 105 -13.89 -6.37 9.64
CA ASP A 105 -13.19 -6.69 8.40
C ASP A 105 -13.03 -8.19 8.24
N VAL A 106 -13.30 -8.69 7.05
CA VAL A 106 -13.36 -10.11 6.78
C VAL A 106 -12.18 -10.59 5.95
N LEU A 107 -11.87 -9.84 4.90
CA LEU A 107 -10.73 -10.12 4.04
C LEU A 107 -10.22 -8.85 3.36
N PHE A 108 -8.98 -8.93 2.95
CA PHE A 108 -8.26 -7.85 2.30
C PHE A 108 -7.46 -8.41 1.12
N TYR A 109 -7.51 -7.73 -0.01
CA TYR A 109 -6.67 -8.03 -1.16
C TYR A 109 -6.37 -6.75 -1.96
N GLY A 110 -5.31 -6.77 -2.74
CA GLY A 110 -4.87 -5.60 -3.50
C GLY A 110 -4.23 -5.97 -4.80
N ASP A 111 -3.51 -5.02 -5.38
CA ASP A 111 -2.71 -5.27 -6.57
C ASP A 111 -1.83 -6.50 -6.38
N ALA A 112 -1.95 -7.46 -7.29
CA ALA A 112 -1.14 -8.68 -7.27
C ALA A 112 0.14 -8.44 -8.07
N GLY A 113 1.30 -8.60 -7.42
CA GLY A 113 2.61 -8.54 -8.06
C GLY A 113 3.56 -7.52 -7.43
N GLU A 114 4.78 -7.52 -7.92
CA GLU A 114 5.79 -6.54 -7.50
C GLU A 114 5.48 -5.17 -8.12
N ILE A 115 5.08 -4.24 -7.26
CA ILE A 115 4.88 -2.86 -7.67
C ILE A 115 6.18 -2.10 -7.44
N THR A 116 6.68 -1.46 -8.48
CA THR A 116 7.80 -0.53 -8.39
C THR A 116 7.32 0.86 -8.77
N ILE A 117 7.70 1.87 -7.96
CA ILE A 117 7.48 3.28 -8.29
C ILE A 117 8.86 3.89 -8.58
N PRO A 118 9.19 4.19 -9.84
CA PRO A 118 10.46 4.79 -10.21
C PRO A 118 10.69 6.13 -9.51
N ALA A 119 11.97 6.51 -9.42
CA ALA A 119 12.39 7.80 -8.88
C ALA A 119 11.70 8.97 -9.59
N GLY A 120 11.09 9.88 -8.85
CA GLY A 120 10.37 11.04 -9.36
C GLY A 120 8.98 10.75 -9.92
N GLU A 121 8.55 9.49 -10.02
CA GLU A 121 7.28 9.12 -10.62
C GLU A 121 6.14 8.99 -9.60
N THR A 122 4.92 8.92 -10.14
CA THR A 122 3.69 8.75 -9.38
C THR A 122 2.92 7.56 -9.92
N ARG A 123 2.36 6.74 -9.02
CA ARG A 123 1.56 5.57 -9.38
C ARG A 123 0.31 5.47 -8.52
N ASP A 124 -0.79 5.04 -9.13
CA ASP A 124 -2.01 4.68 -8.41
C ASP A 124 -1.93 3.21 -8.00
N ILE A 125 -2.14 2.94 -6.72
CA ILE A 125 -2.19 1.59 -6.14
C ILE A 125 -3.54 1.45 -5.44
N TRP A 126 -4.16 0.29 -5.59
CA TRP A 126 -5.46 0.02 -5.01
C TRP A 126 -5.44 -1.20 -4.10
N CYS A 127 -6.37 -1.21 -3.16
CA CYS A 127 -6.67 -2.36 -2.33
C CYS A 127 -8.17 -2.42 -2.03
N VAL A 128 -8.66 -3.62 -1.83
CA VAL A 128 -10.07 -3.91 -1.54
C VAL A 128 -10.20 -4.56 -0.19
N LEU A 129 -11.11 -4.04 0.61
CA LEU A 129 -11.50 -4.58 1.88
C LEU A 129 -12.96 -5.05 1.80
N LEU A 130 -13.20 -6.30 2.17
CA LEU A 130 -14.56 -6.80 2.40
C LEU A 130 -14.85 -6.69 3.89
N THR A 131 -15.94 -6.01 4.22
CA THR A 131 -16.34 -5.79 5.62
C THR A 131 -17.83 -6.08 5.82
N ARG A 132 -18.21 -6.40 7.05
CA ARG A 132 -19.62 -6.51 7.48
C ARG A 132 -20.11 -5.16 7.95
N GLY A 133 -21.25 -4.72 7.39
CA GLY A 133 -21.88 -3.45 7.76
C GLY A 133 -21.19 -2.23 7.17
N GLU A 134 -21.29 -1.10 7.87
CA GLU A 134 -20.75 0.19 7.43
C GLU A 134 -19.25 0.31 7.75
N PRO A 135 -18.48 1.05 6.93
CA PRO A 135 -17.06 1.25 7.17
C PRO A 135 -16.85 2.20 8.36
N HIS A 136 -15.73 2.04 9.02
CA HIS A 136 -15.25 3.12 9.88
C HIS A 136 -14.79 4.31 9.03
N ALA A 137 -15.13 5.52 9.48
CA ALA A 137 -14.76 6.77 8.82
C ALA A 137 -13.24 6.96 8.72
N VAL A 138 -12.49 6.43 9.69
CA VAL A 138 -11.04 6.56 9.77
C VAL A 138 -10.37 5.20 9.62
N ARG A 139 -9.40 5.11 8.71
CA ARG A 139 -8.60 3.90 8.46
C ARG A 139 -7.12 4.20 8.48
N GLU A 140 -6.36 3.34 9.08
CA GLU A 140 -4.91 3.38 9.01
C GLU A 140 -4.44 2.46 7.89
N ILE A 141 -3.69 3.02 6.94
CA ILE A 141 -3.09 2.32 5.82
C ILE A 141 -1.57 2.44 5.97
N TYR A 142 -0.91 1.30 5.87
CA TYR A 142 0.54 1.21 5.88
C TYR A 142 1.02 0.95 4.45
N ILE A 143 1.99 1.72 4.01
CA ILE A 143 2.65 1.58 2.71
C ILE A 143 4.04 1.06 3.00
N THR A 144 4.27 -0.21 2.72
CA THR A 144 5.58 -0.85 2.89
C THR A 144 6.29 -0.92 1.54
N TYR A 145 7.60 -0.73 1.53
CA TYR A 145 8.42 -0.75 0.32
C TYR A 145 9.89 -0.92 0.65
N TYR A 146 10.71 -1.17 -0.36
CA TYR A 146 12.15 -1.29 -0.22
C TYR A 146 12.86 -0.17 -0.98
N LEU A 147 13.85 0.45 -0.32
CA LEU A 147 14.82 1.35 -0.92
C LEU A 147 16.21 0.78 -0.72
N TRP A 148 16.95 0.56 -1.77
CA TRP A 148 18.29 -0.02 -1.69
C TRP A 148 18.31 -1.36 -0.94
N GLY A 149 17.25 -2.14 -1.01
CA GLY A 149 17.10 -3.39 -0.27
C GLY A 149 16.77 -3.23 1.22
N HIS A 150 16.57 -2.01 1.72
CA HIS A 150 16.16 -1.75 3.09
C HIS A 150 14.65 -1.51 3.17
N PRO A 151 13.94 -2.19 4.09
CA PRO A 151 12.51 -2.00 4.26
C PRO A 151 12.21 -0.61 4.82
N GLN A 152 11.18 0.00 4.29
CA GLN A 152 10.63 1.28 4.71
C GLN A 152 9.14 1.15 4.91
N GLU A 153 8.57 1.99 5.76
CA GLU A 153 7.14 2.05 6.01
C GLU A 153 6.68 3.50 6.13
N VAL A 154 5.55 3.80 5.51
CA VAL A 154 4.85 5.07 5.66
C VAL A 154 3.43 4.78 6.13
N LYS A 155 3.04 5.37 7.25
CA LYS A 155 1.68 5.32 7.77
C LYS A 155 0.86 6.46 7.18
N PHE A 156 -0.28 6.12 6.60
CA PHE A 156 -1.26 7.06 6.08
C PHE A 156 -2.60 6.86 6.78
N THR A 157 -3.15 7.93 7.32
CA THR A 157 -4.50 7.91 7.90
C THR A 157 -5.50 8.34 6.83
N TYR A 158 -6.33 7.40 6.41
CA TYR A 158 -7.46 7.68 5.54
C TYR A 158 -8.62 8.15 6.40
N ASP A 159 -8.96 9.43 6.28
CA ASP A 159 -10.11 10.04 6.94
C ASP A 159 -11.18 10.30 5.88
N ASN A 160 -12.36 9.76 6.11
CA ASN A 160 -13.54 9.91 5.24
C ASN A 160 -14.59 10.82 5.89
N THR A 161 -14.24 11.54 6.96
CA THR A 161 -15.10 12.56 7.51
C THR A 161 -15.20 13.73 6.51
N ILE A 162 -16.38 13.87 5.90
CA ILE A 162 -16.79 15.00 5.07
C ILE A 162 -17.34 16.08 5.98
#